data_f077f7f0f721ee59896af51ce54da436
#
_entry.id   f077f7f0f721ee59896af51ce54da436
#
_cell.length_a   1.000
_cell.length_b   1.000
_cell.length_c   1.000
_cell.angle_alpha   90.00
_cell.angle_beta   90.00
_cell.angle_gamma   90.00
#
_symmetry.space_group_name_H-M   'P 1'
#
loop_
_entity.id
_entity.type
_entity.pdbx_description
1 polymer ?
#
loop_
_entity_poly.entity_id
_entity_poly.type
_entity_poly.pdbx_seq_one_letter_code
_entity_poly.pdbx_strand_id
1 'polypeptide(L)'
;IDECIQTNIHGTVNLLQALDRSDYERFVYTSTSEVYGDVAVPFREDSVVDPLSPYAVSKYAGERFCRMLNRGRSWPIVVVRPFNAYGPAQSPDRVIPEIIVKGLRHERLAMTDGLQTREFNHVEDLVDGFVRAATVPGIEGDVFNIGGGEEISMRALAEMILGLMGDPIVPEFGALANRPTEIWSMRSDVTKARNRLGLEPARPLREGLEQTIAWYRKELEKSGSLFSS
;
A
#
# COMPACT_ATOMS: atom_id res chain seq x y z
N ILE A 1 -12.89 -13.25 -7.40
CA ILE A 1 -12.34 -14.20 -6.41
C ILE A 1 -11.32 -15.11 -7.07
N ASP A 2 -11.65 -15.77 -8.18
CA ASP A 2 -10.79 -16.74 -8.86
C ASP A 2 -9.41 -16.20 -9.24
N GLU A 3 -9.34 -14.99 -9.76
CA GLU A 3 -8.09 -14.32 -10.08
C GLU A 3 -7.18 -14.15 -8.84
N CYS A 4 -7.78 -13.75 -7.70
CA CYS A 4 -7.04 -13.64 -6.44
C CYS A 4 -6.49 -15.01 -5.99
N ILE A 5 -7.26 -16.07 -6.14
CA ILE A 5 -6.83 -17.43 -5.79
C ILE A 5 -5.69 -17.88 -6.71
N GLN A 6 -5.86 -17.73 -8.03
CA GLN A 6 -4.86 -18.17 -9.00
C GLN A 6 -3.55 -17.40 -8.85
N THR A 7 -3.62 -16.07 -8.74
CA THR A 7 -2.42 -15.23 -8.69
C THR A 7 -1.77 -15.26 -7.31
N ASN A 8 -2.52 -14.98 -6.25
CA ASN A 8 -1.94 -14.76 -4.93
C ASN A 8 -1.73 -16.05 -4.14
N ILE A 9 -2.56 -17.07 -4.31
CA ILE A 9 -2.41 -18.34 -3.59
C ILE A 9 -1.60 -19.32 -4.43
N HIS A 10 -2.09 -19.72 -5.61
CA HIS A 10 -1.40 -20.70 -6.44
C HIS A 10 -0.05 -20.18 -6.93
N GLY A 11 0.04 -18.90 -7.34
CA GLY A 11 1.32 -18.27 -7.70
C GLY A 11 2.33 -18.31 -6.56
N THR A 12 1.91 -18.00 -5.33
CA THR A 12 2.79 -18.09 -4.14
C THR A 12 3.23 -19.53 -3.89
N VAL A 13 2.31 -20.50 -3.93
CA VAL A 13 2.64 -21.93 -3.72
C VAL A 13 3.63 -22.41 -4.79
N ASN A 14 3.43 -22.06 -6.05
CA ASN A 14 4.34 -22.43 -7.14
C ASN A 14 5.75 -21.84 -6.92
N LEU A 15 5.86 -20.57 -6.52
CA LEU A 15 7.14 -19.96 -6.18
C LEU A 15 7.81 -20.69 -5.00
N LEU A 16 7.08 -20.96 -3.93
CA LEU A 16 7.62 -21.65 -2.76
C LEU A 16 8.09 -23.07 -3.13
N GLN A 17 7.36 -23.80 -3.98
CA GLN A 17 7.78 -25.12 -4.47
C GLN A 17 9.04 -25.05 -5.35
N ALA A 18 9.19 -24.01 -6.16
CA ALA A 18 10.39 -23.78 -6.95
C ALA A 18 11.60 -23.46 -6.06
N LEU A 19 11.41 -22.65 -5.02
CA LEU A 19 12.44 -22.29 -4.05
C LEU A 19 12.94 -23.50 -3.22
N ASP A 20 12.12 -24.53 -3.01
CA ASP A 20 12.52 -25.76 -2.27
C ASP A 20 13.73 -26.48 -2.91
N ARG A 21 14.02 -26.18 -4.16
CA ARG A 21 15.13 -26.76 -4.93
C ARG A 21 16.22 -25.76 -5.29
N SER A 22 16.14 -24.56 -4.72
CA SER A 22 17.02 -23.44 -5.05
C SER A 22 17.84 -23.03 -3.84
N ASP A 23 19.05 -22.56 -4.09
CA ASP A 23 19.85 -21.86 -3.10
C ASP A 23 19.53 -20.38 -3.18
N TYR A 24 19.00 -19.80 -2.09
CA TYR A 24 18.64 -18.40 -2.00
C TYR A 24 18.87 -17.87 -0.59
N GLU A 25 19.31 -16.63 -0.49
CA GLU A 25 19.61 -15.99 0.80
C GLU A 25 18.35 -15.57 1.55
N ARG A 26 17.34 -15.06 0.82
CA ARG A 26 16.09 -14.57 1.42
C ARG A 26 14.95 -14.52 0.41
N PHE A 27 13.74 -14.82 0.91
CA PHE A 27 12.50 -14.58 0.20
C PHE A 27 11.67 -13.56 0.99
N VAL A 28 11.36 -12.41 0.37
CA VAL A 28 10.46 -11.39 0.95
C VAL A 28 9.07 -11.57 0.36
N TYR A 29 8.14 -11.99 1.19
CA TYR A 29 6.74 -12.10 0.80
C TYR A 29 6.02 -10.77 1.00
N THR A 30 5.47 -10.22 -0.07
CA THR A 30 4.62 -9.03 0.00
C THR A 30 3.19 -9.43 0.35
N SER A 31 2.79 -9.21 1.59
CA SER A 31 1.41 -9.26 2.09
C SER A 31 0.71 -7.91 1.84
N THR A 32 -0.18 -7.47 2.71
CA THR A 32 -0.89 -6.19 2.62
C THR A 32 -1.38 -5.75 4.00
N SER A 33 -1.53 -4.45 4.22
CA SER A 33 -2.20 -3.90 5.41
C SER A 33 -3.69 -4.25 5.48
N GLU A 34 -4.33 -4.57 4.35
CA GLU A 34 -5.75 -4.96 4.32
C GLU A 34 -6.05 -6.28 5.06
N VAL A 35 -5.02 -7.07 5.41
CA VAL A 35 -5.22 -8.30 6.21
C VAL A 35 -5.79 -8.02 7.59
N TYR A 36 -5.57 -6.81 8.13
CA TYR A 36 -6.10 -6.42 9.43
C TYR A 36 -7.62 -6.24 9.45
N GLY A 37 -8.21 -5.81 8.32
CA GLY A 37 -9.64 -5.53 8.25
C GLY A 37 -10.01 -4.25 9.01
N ASP A 38 -11.19 -4.24 9.62
CA ASP A 38 -11.72 -3.08 10.38
C ASP A 38 -11.53 -3.29 11.89
N VAL A 39 -10.28 -3.37 12.33
CA VAL A 39 -9.91 -3.47 13.75
C VAL A 39 -9.33 -2.16 14.26
N ALA A 40 -9.16 -2.04 15.58
CA ALA A 40 -8.62 -0.83 16.20
C ALA A 40 -7.20 -0.50 15.70
N VAL A 41 -6.97 0.76 15.36
CA VAL A 41 -5.65 1.30 14.99
C VAL A 41 -4.87 1.80 16.23
N PRO A 42 -3.54 1.88 16.20
CA PRO A 42 -2.66 1.50 15.07
C PRO A 42 -2.54 -0.01 14.90
N PHE A 43 -2.45 -0.47 13.66
CA PHE A 43 -2.25 -1.88 13.35
C PHE A 43 -0.84 -2.32 13.72
N ARG A 44 -0.74 -3.32 14.56
CA ARG A 44 0.52 -3.98 14.97
C ARG A 44 0.61 -5.34 14.29
N GLU A 45 1.83 -5.85 14.10
CA GLU A 45 2.02 -7.16 13.47
C GLU A 45 1.41 -8.33 14.26
N ASP A 46 1.17 -8.12 15.56
CA ASP A 46 0.49 -9.05 16.47
C ASP A 46 -1.02 -8.75 16.64
N SER A 47 -1.56 -7.72 16.00
CA SER A 47 -3.00 -7.43 15.97
C SER A 47 -3.80 -8.57 15.34
N VAL A 48 -5.08 -8.64 15.70
CA VAL A 48 -6.03 -9.56 15.05
C VAL A 48 -6.04 -9.32 13.54
N VAL A 49 -6.11 -10.40 12.78
CA VAL A 49 -6.19 -10.40 11.32
C VAL A 49 -7.59 -10.84 10.93
N ASP A 50 -8.34 -9.95 10.28
CA ASP A 50 -9.73 -10.17 9.85
C ASP A 50 -9.95 -9.59 8.43
N PRO A 51 -9.41 -10.25 7.37
CA PRO A 51 -9.43 -9.71 6.02
C PRO A 51 -10.85 -9.67 5.44
N LEU A 52 -11.29 -8.50 4.96
CA LEU A 52 -12.64 -8.21 4.50
C LEU A 52 -12.80 -8.24 2.96
N SER A 53 -11.75 -8.56 2.20
CA SER A 53 -11.80 -8.64 0.74
C SER A 53 -11.20 -9.94 0.22
N PRO A 54 -11.61 -10.43 -0.97
CA PRO A 54 -10.98 -11.60 -1.60
C PRO A 54 -9.46 -11.41 -1.80
N TYR A 55 -9.03 -10.19 -2.10
CA TYR A 55 -7.63 -9.83 -2.20
C TYR A 55 -6.90 -10.03 -0.85
N ALA A 56 -7.39 -9.42 0.21
CA ALA A 56 -6.79 -9.52 1.53
C ALA A 56 -6.74 -10.97 2.05
N VAL A 57 -7.83 -11.75 1.85
CA VAL A 57 -7.88 -13.18 2.19
C VAL A 57 -6.81 -13.95 1.44
N SER A 58 -6.66 -13.73 0.13
CA SER A 58 -5.69 -14.45 -0.69
C SER A 58 -4.24 -14.09 -0.33
N LYS A 59 -3.97 -12.82 -0.04
CA LYS A 59 -2.64 -12.36 0.43
C LYS A 59 -2.30 -12.95 1.79
N TYR A 60 -3.26 -12.99 2.72
CA TYR A 60 -3.05 -13.62 4.03
C TYR A 60 -2.84 -15.14 3.92
N ALA A 61 -3.52 -15.83 3.01
CA ALA A 61 -3.26 -17.24 2.76
C ALA A 61 -1.80 -17.49 2.35
N GLY A 62 -1.26 -16.71 1.41
CA GLY A 62 0.16 -16.77 1.02
C GLY A 62 1.11 -16.47 2.19
N GLU A 63 0.80 -15.47 3.02
CA GLU A 63 1.55 -15.18 4.25
C GLU A 63 1.59 -16.41 5.18
N ARG A 64 0.46 -17.11 5.33
CA ARG A 64 0.39 -18.31 6.19
C ARG A 64 1.25 -19.44 5.65
N PHE A 65 1.32 -19.68 4.34
CA PHE A 65 2.23 -20.64 3.73
C PHE A 65 3.69 -20.28 4.00
N CYS A 66 4.07 -19.02 3.81
CA CYS A 66 5.42 -18.53 4.10
C CYS A 66 5.82 -18.77 5.56
N ARG A 67 4.96 -18.40 6.50
CA ARG A 67 5.20 -18.57 7.94
C ARG A 67 5.26 -20.06 8.35
N MET A 68 4.45 -20.90 7.73
CA MET A 68 4.49 -22.36 7.96
C MET A 68 5.84 -22.94 7.55
N LEU A 69 6.36 -22.57 6.36
CA LEU A 69 7.66 -23.07 5.88
C LEU A 69 8.83 -22.55 6.71
N ASN A 70 8.79 -21.28 7.13
CA ASN A 70 9.79 -20.76 8.06
C ASN A 70 9.81 -21.56 9.36
N ARG A 71 8.63 -21.76 10.01
CA ARG A 71 8.55 -22.50 11.28
C ARG A 71 8.93 -23.97 11.17
N GLY A 72 8.52 -24.64 10.08
CA GLY A 72 8.71 -26.09 9.92
C GLY A 72 10.05 -26.47 9.31
N ARG A 73 10.68 -25.59 8.54
CA ARG A 73 11.88 -25.88 7.77
C ARG A 73 12.98 -24.81 7.87
N SER A 74 12.79 -23.81 8.73
CA SER A 74 13.73 -22.68 8.91
C SER A 74 14.05 -21.93 7.59
N TRP A 75 13.09 -21.85 6.67
CA TRP A 75 13.29 -21.12 5.43
C TRP A 75 13.50 -19.63 5.69
N PRO A 76 14.44 -18.98 4.99
CA PRO A 76 14.79 -17.58 5.21
C PRO A 76 13.74 -16.64 4.61
N ILE A 77 12.51 -16.68 5.13
CA ILE A 77 11.38 -15.90 4.64
C ILE A 77 11.08 -14.76 5.60
N VAL A 78 10.88 -13.56 5.04
CA VAL A 78 10.37 -12.38 5.74
C VAL A 78 9.07 -11.97 5.09
N VAL A 79 8.09 -11.56 5.89
CA VAL A 79 6.81 -11.04 5.40
C VAL A 79 6.76 -9.54 5.61
N VAL A 80 6.34 -8.79 4.60
CA VAL A 80 6.07 -7.35 4.70
C VAL A 80 4.59 -7.08 4.45
N ARG A 81 3.99 -6.22 5.26
CA ARG A 81 2.64 -5.69 5.11
C ARG A 81 2.74 -4.21 4.78
N PRO A 82 2.90 -3.85 3.48
CA PRO A 82 2.95 -2.46 3.08
C PRO A 82 1.59 -1.79 3.28
N PHE A 83 1.62 -0.53 3.70
CA PHE A 83 0.47 0.36 3.69
C PHE A 83 0.36 1.07 2.34
N ASN A 84 -0.70 1.88 2.11
CA ASN A 84 -0.99 2.35 0.76
C ASN A 84 0.20 3.10 0.15
N ALA A 85 0.65 2.61 -0.98
CA ALA A 85 1.69 3.26 -1.77
C ALA A 85 1.11 4.43 -2.58
N TYR A 86 1.90 5.48 -2.78
CA TYR A 86 1.66 6.50 -3.78
C TYR A 86 2.99 7.02 -4.35
N GLY A 87 2.93 7.68 -5.49
CA GLY A 87 4.13 8.26 -6.09
C GLY A 87 4.04 8.39 -7.62
N PRO A 88 5.14 8.81 -8.25
CA PRO A 88 5.27 8.83 -9.70
C PRO A 88 4.91 7.48 -10.35
N ALA A 89 4.29 7.53 -11.53
CA ALA A 89 3.91 6.37 -12.35
C ALA A 89 2.88 5.41 -11.70
N GLN A 90 2.23 5.77 -10.60
CA GLN A 90 1.11 4.99 -10.08
C GLN A 90 -0.04 4.97 -11.09
N SER A 91 -0.76 3.85 -11.19
CA SER A 91 -1.90 3.72 -12.11
C SER A 91 -2.99 4.77 -11.84
N PRO A 92 -3.56 5.40 -12.89
CA PRO A 92 -4.50 6.52 -12.77
C PRO A 92 -5.86 6.14 -12.15
N ASP A 93 -6.17 4.86 -12.00
CA ASP A 93 -7.34 4.34 -11.29
C ASP A 93 -7.20 4.39 -9.76
N ARG A 94 -6.03 4.78 -9.26
CA ARG A 94 -5.77 4.98 -7.83
C ARG A 94 -6.13 6.40 -7.40
N VAL A 95 -6.55 6.55 -6.16
CA VAL A 95 -7.15 7.79 -5.65
C VAL A 95 -6.27 9.04 -5.82
N ILE A 96 -4.96 8.96 -5.48
CA ILE A 96 -4.06 10.12 -5.59
C ILE A 96 -3.86 10.51 -7.06
N PRO A 97 -3.48 9.59 -7.97
CA PRO A 97 -3.45 9.88 -9.40
C PRO A 97 -4.77 10.36 -9.98
N GLU A 98 -5.90 9.76 -9.60
CA GLU A 98 -7.22 10.16 -10.09
C GLU A 98 -7.51 11.64 -9.77
N ILE A 99 -7.28 12.06 -8.51
CA ILE A 99 -7.46 13.45 -8.10
C ILE A 99 -6.54 14.38 -8.91
N ILE A 100 -5.27 14.02 -9.04
CA ILE A 100 -4.27 14.82 -9.78
C ILE A 100 -4.68 14.95 -11.26
N VAL A 101 -4.98 13.84 -11.94
CA VAL A 101 -5.32 13.84 -13.37
C VAL A 101 -6.61 14.62 -13.63
N LYS A 102 -7.65 14.40 -12.84
CA LYS A 102 -8.91 15.16 -12.95
C LYS A 102 -8.70 16.66 -12.69
N GLY A 103 -7.88 17.00 -11.69
CA GLY A 103 -7.51 18.38 -11.43
C GLY A 103 -6.78 19.02 -12.62
N LEU A 104 -5.76 18.34 -13.19
CA LEU A 104 -5.01 18.83 -14.33
C LEU A 104 -5.85 18.99 -15.61
N ARG A 105 -6.90 18.16 -15.76
CA ARG A 105 -7.82 18.21 -16.89
C ARG A 105 -9.06 19.06 -16.67
N HIS A 106 -9.21 19.65 -15.49
CA HIS A 106 -10.44 20.37 -15.07
C HIS A 106 -11.70 19.51 -15.20
N GLU A 107 -11.57 18.20 -14.91
CA GLU A 107 -12.66 17.24 -14.98
C GLU A 107 -13.40 17.13 -13.64
N ARG A 108 -14.66 16.67 -13.68
CA ARG A 108 -15.49 16.43 -12.51
C ARG A 108 -14.87 15.36 -11.60
N LEU A 109 -14.74 15.65 -10.30
CA LEU A 109 -14.25 14.72 -9.27
C LEU A 109 -15.40 14.39 -8.30
N ALA A 110 -16.09 13.27 -8.54
CA ALA A 110 -17.07 12.72 -7.62
C ALA A 110 -16.37 11.83 -6.59
N MET A 111 -16.68 12.02 -5.30
CA MET A 111 -16.10 11.26 -4.19
C MET A 111 -17.19 10.79 -3.22
N THR A 112 -16.84 9.83 -2.34
CA THR A 112 -17.65 9.53 -1.15
C THR A 112 -17.65 10.74 -0.21
N ASP A 113 -18.22 10.61 0.99
CA ASP A 113 -18.14 11.68 2.00
C ASP A 113 -16.68 11.99 2.43
N GLY A 114 -15.75 11.06 2.17
CA GLY A 114 -14.33 11.20 2.40
C GLY A 114 -13.91 11.15 3.87
N LEU A 115 -14.75 10.62 4.75
CA LEU A 115 -14.49 10.57 6.19
C LEU A 115 -13.53 9.44 6.59
N GLN A 116 -13.45 8.37 5.79
CA GLN A 116 -12.52 7.27 6.04
C GLN A 116 -11.08 7.77 5.97
N THR A 117 -10.24 7.26 6.87
CA THR A 117 -8.82 7.63 6.93
C THR A 117 -7.92 6.53 6.36
N ARG A 118 -6.84 6.95 5.73
CA ARG A 118 -5.81 6.06 5.17
C ARG A 118 -4.44 6.61 5.46
N GLU A 119 -3.50 5.70 5.60
CA GLU A 119 -2.08 6.00 5.60
C GLU A 119 -1.55 5.89 4.16
N PHE A 120 -0.86 6.94 3.69
CA PHE A 120 -0.24 6.98 2.38
C PHE A 120 1.26 7.14 2.50
N ASN A 121 2.00 6.28 1.82
CA ASN A 121 3.45 6.21 1.89
C ASN A 121 4.06 6.40 0.50
N HIS A 122 5.06 7.27 0.41
CA HIS A 122 5.76 7.45 -0.85
C HIS A 122 6.44 6.14 -1.27
N VAL A 123 6.40 5.83 -2.57
CA VAL A 123 6.89 4.55 -3.10
C VAL A 123 8.36 4.29 -2.77
N GLU A 124 9.19 5.33 -2.75
CA GLU A 124 10.62 5.19 -2.40
C GLU A 124 10.82 4.77 -0.94
N ASP A 125 10.01 5.27 0.00
CA ASP A 125 10.08 4.90 1.42
C ASP A 125 9.66 3.44 1.61
N LEU A 126 8.63 2.99 0.88
CA LEU A 126 8.24 1.58 0.88
C LEU A 126 9.33 0.69 0.29
N VAL A 127 9.95 1.10 -0.82
CA VAL A 127 11.06 0.36 -1.46
C VAL A 127 12.24 0.22 -0.51
N ASP A 128 12.61 1.28 0.23
CA ASP A 128 13.65 1.16 1.28
C ASP A 128 13.29 0.09 2.32
N GLY A 129 12.04 0.07 2.78
CA GLY A 129 11.55 -0.97 3.68
C GLY A 129 11.66 -2.38 3.12
N PHE A 130 11.36 -2.58 1.82
CA PHE A 130 11.53 -3.86 1.14
C PHE A 130 13.01 -4.27 1.02
N VAL A 131 13.88 -3.35 0.64
CA VAL A 131 15.33 -3.60 0.55
C VAL A 131 15.89 -3.99 1.92
N ARG A 132 15.51 -3.28 2.99
CA ARG A 132 15.91 -3.62 4.36
C ARG A 132 15.36 -4.99 4.78
N ALA A 133 14.12 -5.31 4.48
CA ALA A 133 13.56 -6.64 4.74
C ALA A 133 14.31 -7.76 4.01
N ALA A 134 14.88 -7.45 2.84
CA ALA A 134 15.68 -8.40 2.08
C ALA A 134 17.11 -8.57 2.61
N THR A 135 17.70 -7.54 3.24
CA THR A 135 19.14 -7.49 3.52
C THR A 135 19.53 -7.53 5.00
N VAL A 136 18.65 -7.06 5.91
CA VAL A 136 18.96 -7.06 7.36
C VAL A 136 19.03 -8.50 7.88
N PRO A 137 20.12 -8.90 8.56
CA PRO A 137 20.26 -10.27 9.08
C PRO A 137 19.44 -10.50 10.35
N GLY A 138 19.09 -11.77 10.61
CA GLY A 138 18.45 -12.20 11.86
C GLY A 138 17.00 -11.78 12.03
N ILE A 139 16.27 -11.60 10.91
CA ILE A 139 14.85 -11.24 10.88
C ILE A 139 13.98 -12.31 10.18
N GLU A 140 14.56 -13.45 9.86
CA GLU A 140 13.86 -14.56 9.19
C GLU A 140 12.70 -15.04 10.06
N GLY A 141 11.54 -15.19 9.45
CA GLY A 141 10.28 -15.55 10.12
C GLY A 141 9.49 -14.38 10.68
N ASP A 142 10.05 -13.18 10.65
CA ASP A 142 9.35 -11.97 11.09
C ASP A 142 8.32 -11.48 10.06
N VAL A 143 7.33 -10.76 10.58
CA VAL A 143 6.38 -9.93 9.81
C VAL A 143 6.66 -8.48 10.15
N PHE A 144 6.64 -7.59 9.15
CA PHE A 144 6.84 -6.16 9.34
C PHE A 144 5.76 -5.34 8.66
N ASN A 145 5.19 -4.39 9.39
CA ASN A 145 4.45 -3.29 8.80
C ASN A 145 5.43 -2.30 8.17
N ILE A 146 5.19 -1.95 6.91
CA ILE A 146 5.98 -0.93 6.22
C ILE A 146 5.09 0.26 5.91
N GLY A 147 5.37 1.37 6.57
CA GLY A 147 4.58 2.60 6.50
C GLY A 147 5.18 3.75 7.28
N GLY A 148 4.46 4.87 7.39
CA GLY A 148 4.87 6.08 8.10
C GLY A 148 4.25 6.24 9.50
N GLY A 149 3.10 5.60 9.74
CA GLY A 149 2.35 5.71 11.00
C GLY A 149 1.42 6.92 11.10
N GLU A 150 1.18 7.63 10.00
CA GLU A 150 0.28 8.80 9.96
C GLU A 150 -0.89 8.54 9.01
N GLU A 151 -2.10 8.88 9.43
CA GLU A 151 -3.30 8.74 8.61
C GLU A 151 -3.92 10.11 8.28
N ILE A 152 -4.57 10.19 7.13
CA ILE A 152 -5.29 11.37 6.67
C ILE A 152 -6.66 10.94 6.14
N SER A 153 -7.71 11.77 6.36
CA SER A 153 -9.01 11.52 5.76
C SER A 153 -8.95 11.72 4.23
N MET A 154 -9.76 10.95 3.51
CA MET A 154 -9.82 11.06 2.05
C MET A 154 -10.24 12.46 1.60
N ARG A 155 -11.07 13.14 2.39
CA ARG A 155 -11.45 14.54 2.17
C ARG A 155 -10.23 15.47 2.29
N ALA A 156 -9.51 15.40 3.41
CA ALA A 156 -8.33 16.24 3.63
C ALA A 156 -7.21 15.97 2.62
N LEU A 157 -7.07 14.70 2.19
CA LEU A 157 -6.14 14.33 1.12
C LEU A 157 -6.50 15.01 -0.20
N ALA A 158 -7.77 14.95 -0.61
CA ALA A 158 -8.23 15.59 -1.84
C ALA A 158 -8.06 17.12 -1.80
N GLU A 159 -8.44 17.74 -0.70
CA GLU A 159 -8.25 19.17 -0.48
C GLU A 159 -6.76 19.57 -0.50
N MET A 160 -5.88 18.77 0.12
CA MET A 160 -4.42 18.98 0.09
C MET A 160 -3.87 18.90 -1.33
N ILE A 161 -4.22 17.87 -2.10
CA ILE A 161 -3.75 17.70 -3.48
C ILE A 161 -4.22 18.86 -4.35
N LEU A 162 -5.51 19.19 -4.31
CA LEU A 162 -6.06 20.27 -5.13
C LEU A 162 -5.49 21.63 -4.71
N GLY A 163 -5.32 21.90 -3.41
CA GLY A 163 -4.67 23.10 -2.92
C GLY A 163 -3.22 23.26 -3.41
N LEU A 164 -2.44 22.16 -3.47
CA LEU A 164 -1.09 22.14 -4.06
C LEU A 164 -1.09 22.43 -5.56
N MET A 165 -2.22 22.22 -6.24
CA MET A 165 -2.41 22.49 -7.67
C MET A 165 -3.00 23.88 -7.96
N GLY A 166 -3.36 24.65 -6.92
CA GLY A 166 -4.03 25.95 -7.05
C GLY A 166 -5.54 25.86 -7.18
N ASP A 167 -6.15 24.82 -6.62
CA ASP A 167 -7.60 24.58 -6.58
C ASP A 167 -8.30 24.61 -7.96
N PRO A 168 -7.82 23.80 -8.93
CA PRO A 168 -8.33 23.86 -10.31
C PRO A 168 -9.78 23.39 -10.45
N ILE A 169 -10.26 22.57 -9.50
CA ILE A 169 -11.64 22.03 -9.44
C ILE A 169 -12.12 21.93 -8.00
N VAL A 170 -13.42 21.82 -7.82
CA VAL A 170 -14.04 21.56 -6.51
C VAL A 170 -14.52 20.11 -6.46
N PRO A 171 -14.07 19.29 -5.48
CA PRO A 171 -14.51 17.91 -5.36
C PRO A 171 -15.96 17.82 -4.87
N GLU A 172 -16.74 16.90 -5.44
CA GLU A 172 -18.12 16.65 -5.04
C GLU A 172 -18.17 15.55 -3.99
N PHE A 173 -18.01 15.90 -2.73
CA PHE A 173 -18.10 14.95 -1.63
C PHE A 173 -19.54 14.49 -1.40
N GLY A 174 -19.70 13.17 -1.16
CA GLY A 174 -21.00 12.52 -0.97
C GLY A 174 -21.73 12.19 -2.29
N ALA A 175 -21.10 12.44 -3.44
CA ALA A 175 -21.65 12.06 -4.74
C ALA A 175 -21.59 10.55 -5.00
N LEU A 176 -20.73 9.82 -4.30
CA LEU A 176 -20.62 8.35 -4.34
C LEU A 176 -20.98 7.77 -2.97
N ALA A 177 -21.59 6.60 -2.97
CA ALA A 177 -21.85 5.85 -1.75
C ALA A 177 -20.56 5.19 -1.20
N ASN A 178 -20.45 5.11 0.12
CA ASN A 178 -19.39 4.34 0.77
C ASN A 178 -19.57 2.83 0.49
N ARG A 179 -18.48 2.08 0.51
CA ARG A 179 -18.54 0.62 0.34
C ARG A 179 -19.19 -0.02 1.56
N PRO A 180 -19.99 -1.09 1.40
CA PRO A 180 -20.58 -1.80 2.54
C PRO A 180 -19.55 -2.36 3.53
N THR A 181 -18.36 -2.72 3.04
CA THR A 181 -17.24 -3.25 3.81
C THR A 181 -16.09 -2.23 3.89
N GLU A 182 -16.43 -0.95 4.17
CA GLU A 182 -15.42 0.10 4.28
C GLU A 182 -14.59 -0.10 5.56
N ILE A 183 -13.27 -0.01 5.41
CA ILE A 183 -12.35 0.08 6.55
C ILE A 183 -12.27 1.56 6.90
N TRP A 184 -12.75 1.94 8.08
CA TRP A 184 -12.86 3.36 8.43
C TRP A 184 -11.57 4.02 8.81
N SER A 185 -10.64 3.29 9.43
CA SER A 185 -9.33 3.82 9.82
C SER A 185 -8.23 2.82 9.46
N MET A 186 -7.13 3.32 8.91
CA MET A 186 -5.98 2.49 8.55
C MET A 186 -4.70 3.23 8.86
N ARG A 187 -4.04 2.83 9.94
CA ARG A 187 -2.76 3.39 10.40
C ARG A 187 -1.85 2.30 10.95
N SER A 188 -0.59 2.31 10.55
CA SER A 188 0.43 1.36 11.02
C SER A 188 1.03 1.76 12.38
N ASP A 189 1.38 0.76 13.17
CA ASP A 189 2.47 0.87 14.13
C ASP A 189 3.75 0.40 13.43
N VAL A 190 4.71 1.30 13.27
CA VAL A 190 5.98 1.04 12.60
C VAL A 190 7.15 0.83 13.56
N THR A 191 6.87 0.72 14.86
CA THR A 191 7.89 0.58 15.91
C THR A 191 8.80 -0.61 15.65
N LYS A 192 8.25 -1.76 15.25
CA LYS A 192 9.03 -2.96 14.95
C LYS A 192 9.95 -2.74 13.73
N ALA A 193 9.44 -2.15 12.65
CA ALA A 193 10.23 -1.88 11.46
C ALA A 193 11.35 -0.87 11.75
N ARG A 194 11.09 0.19 12.50
CA ARG A 194 12.12 1.14 12.92
C ARG A 194 13.22 0.45 13.74
N ASN A 195 12.86 -0.35 14.73
CA ASN A 195 13.81 -0.96 15.66
C ASN A 195 14.60 -2.13 15.03
N ARG A 196 13.99 -2.90 14.15
CA ARG A 196 14.56 -4.14 13.62
C ARG A 196 15.12 -4.01 12.20
N LEU A 197 14.50 -3.18 11.37
CA LEU A 197 14.97 -2.91 10.01
C LEU A 197 15.79 -1.61 9.93
N GLY A 198 15.76 -0.75 10.95
CA GLY A 198 16.33 0.58 10.88
C GLY A 198 15.57 1.49 9.90
N LEU A 199 14.25 1.29 9.76
CA LEU A 199 13.44 2.10 8.86
C LEU A 199 13.47 3.56 9.30
N GLU A 200 13.84 4.45 8.37
CA GLU A 200 13.89 5.89 8.62
C GLU A 200 12.46 6.49 8.70
N PRO A 201 12.31 7.69 9.27
CA PRO A 201 11.06 8.41 9.20
C PRO A 201 10.57 8.58 7.76
N ALA A 202 9.28 8.36 7.54
CA ALA A 202 8.69 8.53 6.22
C ALA A 202 8.78 9.99 5.75
N ARG A 203 8.86 10.18 4.44
CA ARG A 203 8.78 11.50 3.79
C ARG A 203 7.46 12.18 4.16
N PRO A 204 7.45 13.49 4.48
CA PRO A 204 6.22 14.23 4.71
C PRO A 204 5.26 14.11 3.51
N LEU A 205 3.98 13.80 3.77
CA LEU A 205 2.98 13.56 2.71
C LEU A 205 2.93 14.70 1.69
N ARG A 206 2.98 15.95 2.15
CA ARG A 206 2.97 17.14 1.28
C ARG A 206 4.13 17.13 0.27
N GLU A 207 5.33 16.83 0.72
CA GLU A 207 6.53 16.79 -0.14
C GLU A 207 6.40 15.69 -1.22
N GLY A 208 5.99 14.50 -0.84
CA GLY A 208 5.78 13.42 -1.80
C GLY A 208 4.64 13.70 -2.79
N LEU A 209 3.59 14.41 -2.36
CA LEU A 209 2.51 14.85 -3.25
C LEU A 209 3.00 15.89 -4.26
N GLU A 210 3.81 16.86 -3.85
CA GLU A 210 4.41 17.86 -4.75
C GLU A 210 5.22 17.18 -5.87
N GLN A 211 6.05 16.19 -5.50
CA GLN A 211 6.83 15.40 -6.48
C GLN A 211 5.91 14.59 -7.42
N THR A 212 4.88 13.99 -6.87
CA THR A 212 3.92 13.19 -7.65
C THR A 212 3.15 14.07 -8.63
N ILE A 213 2.64 15.22 -8.18
CA ILE A 213 1.93 16.20 -9.04
C ILE A 213 2.86 16.69 -10.16
N ALA A 214 4.10 17.04 -9.84
CA ALA A 214 5.07 17.49 -10.84
C ALA A 214 5.32 16.43 -11.91
N TRP A 215 5.40 15.14 -11.52
CA TRP A 215 5.56 14.03 -12.45
C TRP A 215 4.36 13.90 -13.39
N TYR A 216 3.12 13.90 -12.87
CA TYR A 216 1.90 13.78 -13.68
C TYR A 216 1.74 14.96 -14.63
N ARG A 217 2.05 16.19 -14.20
CA ARG A 217 2.03 17.38 -15.06
C ARG A 217 2.97 17.22 -16.26
N LYS A 218 4.20 16.79 -16.00
CA LYS A 218 5.21 16.57 -17.05
C LYS A 218 4.80 15.46 -18.03
N GLU A 219 4.19 14.39 -17.54
CA GLU A 219 3.75 13.30 -18.43
C GLU A 219 2.54 13.69 -19.27
N LEU A 220 1.62 14.47 -18.75
CA LEU A 220 0.49 15.03 -19.53
C LEU A 220 0.98 15.96 -20.64
N GLU A 221 1.96 16.80 -20.36
CA GLU A 221 2.55 17.70 -21.36
C GLU A 221 3.23 16.93 -22.51
N LYS A 222 3.90 15.82 -22.22
CA LYS A 222 4.60 14.98 -23.21
C LYS A 222 3.65 14.18 -24.10
N SER A 223 2.61 13.61 -23.54
CA SER A 223 1.80 12.58 -24.20
C SER A 223 0.54 13.14 -24.88
N GLY A 224 0.20 14.41 -24.64
CA GLY A 224 -1.09 14.97 -25.09
C GLY A 224 -2.32 14.21 -24.54
N SER A 225 -2.11 13.00 -24.01
CA SER A 225 -3.06 12.19 -23.25
C SER A 225 -2.28 11.17 -22.42
N LEU A 226 -2.30 11.32 -21.11
CA LEU A 226 -1.95 10.22 -20.19
C LEU A 226 -3.05 9.16 -20.32
N PHE A 227 -2.69 8.01 -20.89
CA PHE A 227 -3.57 6.85 -20.93
C PHE A 227 -4.79 6.99 -21.87
N SER A 228 -4.57 6.95 -23.18
CA SER A 228 -5.60 6.50 -24.10
C SER A 228 -5.77 4.98 -23.90
N SER A 229 -6.90 4.63 -23.29
CA SER A 229 -7.57 3.31 -23.08
C SER A 229 -6.70 2.09 -22.90
#